data_e009932e62e7187f854592ad9f810d27
#
_entry.id   e009932e62e7187f854592ad9f810d27
#
_cell.length_a   1.000
_cell.length_b   1.000
_cell.length_c   1.000
_cell.angle_alpha   90.00
_cell.angle_beta   90.00
_cell.angle_gamma   90.00
#
_symmetry.space_group_name_H-M   'P 1'
#
loop_
_entity.id
_entity.type
_entity.pdbx_description
1 polymer ?
#
loop_
_entity_poly.entity_id
_entity_poly.type
_entity_poly.pdbx_seq_one_letter_code
_entity_poly.pdbx_strand_id
1 'polypeptide(L)'
;MRKITSILLALCMILAMSVGTMAFAVGTSPKKAVNREATYKVEVIDHNTRYPTDVVVYKPVGVTPKVGVVFYAGNPVDYRDYGTLLKRVASAGYLVISPEFPLDTAILNWSAGEKFMKQHPEVDEWFFMGHSHGGGTAVWEATLKPELFRGLILISAAFFPCHLPDDYPVLTIHATQDMAVPRYQFEMLNAELYNCDVTKVIIKGANHAQFGDYGIQANDGKAKISKKKQLNITMKHILKFMNKYQ
;
A
#
# COMPACT_ATOMS: atom_id res chain seq x y z
N MET A 1 -31.65 -10.52 -9.38
CA MET A 1 -30.45 -10.19 -8.62
C MET A 1 -29.37 -11.28 -8.65
N ARG A 2 -29.70 -12.58 -8.59
CA ARG A 2 -28.70 -13.70 -8.66
C ARG A 2 -27.94 -13.82 -10.00
N LYS A 3 -28.47 -13.32 -11.12
CA LYS A 3 -27.81 -13.41 -12.44
C LYS A 3 -26.73 -12.35 -12.69
N ILE A 4 -26.76 -11.20 -11.99
CA ILE A 4 -25.78 -10.11 -12.16
C ILE A 4 -24.49 -10.42 -11.39
N THR A 5 -24.58 -11.04 -10.21
CA THR A 5 -23.41 -11.47 -9.43
C THR A 5 -22.62 -12.58 -10.14
N SER A 6 -23.29 -13.48 -10.86
CA SER A 6 -22.62 -14.55 -11.62
C SER A 6 -21.88 -14.02 -12.86
N ILE A 7 -22.36 -12.95 -13.47
CA ILE A 7 -21.72 -12.34 -14.65
C ILE A 7 -20.48 -11.53 -14.24
N LEU A 8 -20.50 -10.84 -13.10
CA LEU A 8 -19.30 -10.16 -12.58
C LEU A 8 -18.19 -11.16 -12.15
N LEU A 9 -18.55 -12.27 -11.52
CA LEU A 9 -17.58 -13.34 -11.20
C LEU A 9 -17.03 -14.01 -12.47
N ALA A 10 -17.85 -14.23 -13.48
CA ALA A 10 -17.42 -14.83 -14.75
C ALA A 10 -16.52 -13.88 -15.58
N LEU A 11 -16.77 -12.56 -15.56
CA LEU A 11 -15.88 -11.58 -16.20
C LEU A 11 -14.50 -11.51 -15.54
N CYS A 12 -14.43 -11.69 -14.21
CA CYS A 12 -13.16 -11.78 -13.48
C CYS A 12 -12.35 -13.05 -13.82
N MET A 13 -13.00 -14.15 -14.22
CA MET A 13 -12.32 -15.42 -14.57
C MET A 13 -11.88 -15.52 -16.03
N ILE A 14 -12.48 -14.79 -16.95
CA ILE A 14 -12.16 -14.89 -18.39
C ILE A 14 -10.95 -14.02 -18.79
N LEU A 15 -10.59 -13.00 -18.00
CA LEU A 15 -9.39 -12.17 -18.24
C LEU A 15 -8.06 -12.79 -17.79
N ALA A 16 -8.10 -13.94 -17.11
CA ALA A 16 -6.91 -14.57 -16.52
C ALA A 16 -6.11 -15.50 -17.46
N MET A 17 -6.49 -15.65 -18.74
CA MET A 17 -5.87 -16.63 -19.63
C MET A 17 -5.17 -16.02 -20.85
N SER A 18 -4.25 -15.11 -20.67
CA SER A 18 -3.19 -14.84 -21.67
C SER A 18 -2.11 -13.88 -21.18
N VAL A 19 -1.30 -14.28 -20.22
CA VAL A 19 -0.05 -13.55 -19.92
C VAL A 19 1.13 -14.49 -20.13
N GLY A 20 1.81 -14.27 -21.24
CA GLY A 20 3.08 -14.95 -21.54
C GLY A 20 4.14 -14.57 -20.51
N THR A 21 4.91 -15.56 -20.08
CA THR A 21 6.07 -15.42 -19.20
C THR A 21 7.13 -14.52 -19.84
N MET A 22 7.21 -13.26 -19.44
CA MET A 22 8.39 -12.42 -19.68
C MET A 22 9.34 -12.54 -18.49
N ALA A 23 10.53 -13.08 -18.73
CA ALA A 23 11.59 -13.09 -17.74
C ALA A 23 12.17 -11.68 -17.63
N PHE A 24 12.07 -11.08 -16.43
CA PHE A 24 12.68 -9.78 -16.12
C PHE A 24 14.14 -9.99 -15.69
N ALA A 25 15.07 -9.44 -16.48
CA ALA A 25 16.45 -9.28 -16.05
C ALA A 25 16.52 -8.11 -15.05
N VAL A 26 16.75 -8.43 -13.78
CA VAL A 26 17.01 -7.42 -12.73
C VAL A 26 18.41 -6.86 -12.96
N GLY A 27 18.48 -5.67 -13.58
CA GLY A 27 19.72 -4.91 -13.71
C GLY A 27 20.20 -4.40 -12.36
N THR A 28 21.30 -4.91 -11.85
CA THR A 28 21.94 -4.46 -10.61
C THR A 28 22.81 -3.23 -10.89
N SER A 29 22.25 -2.03 -10.74
CA SER A 29 23.04 -0.82 -10.52
C SER A 29 23.21 -0.59 -9.02
N PRO A 30 24.40 -0.25 -8.50
CA PRO A 30 24.56 0.04 -7.07
C PRO A 30 23.81 1.33 -6.74
N LYS A 31 22.70 1.21 -6.03
CA LYS A 31 21.85 2.32 -5.63
C LYS A 31 22.38 2.95 -4.35
N LYS A 32 22.40 4.28 -4.34
CA LYS A 32 22.76 5.08 -3.17
C LYS A 32 21.71 4.83 -2.09
N ALA A 33 22.07 4.07 -1.05
CA ALA A 33 21.16 3.80 0.08
C ALA A 33 20.62 5.11 0.66
N VAL A 34 19.32 5.18 0.89
CA VAL A 34 18.71 6.29 1.65
C VAL A 34 19.38 6.32 3.02
N ASN A 35 19.85 7.50 3.45
CA ASN A 35 20.50 7.64 4.75
C ASN A 35 19.50 7.30 5.87
N ARG A 36 19.64 6.15 6.49
CA ARG A 36 18.70 5.56 7.47
C ARG A 36 18.53 6.37 8.74
N GLU A 37 19.40 7.36 9.00
CA GLU A 37 19.39 8.20 10.17
C GLU A 37 18.85 9.62 9.91
N ALA A 38 18.71 10.01 8.65
CA ALA A 38 18.22 11.33 8.29
C ALA A 38 16.69 11.42 8.48
N THR A 39 16.26 12.39 9.26
CA THR A 39 14.85 12.76 9.38
C THR A 39 14.64 14.09 8.68
N TYR A 40 13.95 14.06 7.55
CA TYR A 40 13.66 15.26 6.75
C TYR A 40 12.39 15.96 7.26
N LYS A 41 12.35 17.29 7.12
CA LYS A 41 11.08 18.01 7.18
C LYS A 41 10.21 17.57 6.01
N VAL A 42 8.89 17.57 6.20
CA VAL A 42 7.94 17.14 5.18
C VAL A 42 7.05 18.30 4.79
N GLU A 43 7.08 18.65 3.52
CA GLU A 43 6.08 19.50 2.89
C GLU A 43 4.86 18.63 2.55
N VAL A 44 3.67 19.14 2.85
CA VAL A 44 2.40 18.47 2.54
C VAL A 44 1.66 19.34 1.53
N ILE A 45 1.46 18.80 0.34
CA ILE A 45 0.81 19.49 -0.77
C ILE A 45 -0.53 18.80 -1.00
N ASP A 46 -1.62 19.49 -0.63
CA ASP A 46 -2.99 19.02 -0.86
C ASP A 46 -3.50 19.67 -2.16
N HIS A 47 -3.53 18.88 -3.22
CA HIS A 47 -4.05 19.31 -4.51
C HIS A 47 -5.56 19.06 -4.57
N ASN A 48 -6.33 20.02 -4.04
CA ASN A 48 -7.78 20.03 -4.15
C ASN A 48 -8.17 20.68 -5.49
N THR A 49 -8.14 19.93 -6.58
CA THR A 49 -8.36 20.43 -7.95
C THR A 49 -9.74 20.11 -8.51
N ARG A 50 -10.68 19.68 -7.68
CA ARG A 50 -12.08 19.40 -8.05
C ARG A 50 -12.36 18.45 -9.22
N TYR A 51 -11.37 17.86 -9.89
CA TYR A 51 -11.59 16.80 -10.87
C TYR A 51 -10.31 16.49 -11.70
N PRO A 52 -10.02 15.24 -12.03
CA PRO A 52 -10.81 14.03 -11.79
C PRO A 52 -10.42 13.24 -10.54
N THR A 53 -9.42 13.68 -9.78
CA THR A 53 -9.00 13.02 -8.52
C THR A 53 -8.06 13.96 -7.77
N ASP A 54 -8.39 14.28 -6.52
CA ASP A 54 -7.51 15.01 -5.64
C ASP A 54 -6.39 14.10 -5.13
N VAL A 55 -5.33 14.67 -4.61
CA VAL A 55 -4.18 13.93 -4.10
C VAL A 55 -3.49 14.71 -2.99
N VAL A 56 -3.05 14.01 -1.95
CA VAL A 56 -2.07 14.59 -1.01
C VAL A 56 -0.69 14.02 -1.32
N VAL A 57 0.27 14.93 -1.51
CA VAL A 57 1.68 14.61 -1.70
C VAL A 57 2.46 14.98 -0.45
N TYR A 58 3.20 14.03 0.12
CA TYR A 58 4.13 14.24 1.21
C TYR A 58 5.55 14.21 0.66
N LYS A 59 6.19 15.38 0.59
CA LYS A 59 7.51 15.55 -0.02
C LYS A 59 8.58 15.83 1.04
N PRO A 60 9.68 15.08 1.11
CA PRO A 60 10.79 15.40 1.98
C PRO A 60 11.49 16.70 1.51
N VAL A 61 11.79 17.60 2.45
CA VAL A 61 12.43 18.89 2.16
C VAL A 61 13.95 18.77 2.28
N GLY A 62 14.68 19.32 1.33
CA GLY A 62 16.15 19.33 1.33
C GLY A 62 16.80 18.08 0.72
N VAL A 63 16.00 17.20 0.10
CA VAL A 63 16.46 16.04 -0.66
C VAL A 63 15.57 15.83 -1.88
N THR A 64 16.15 15.36 -2.99
CA THR A 64 15.38 14.90 -4.14
C THR A 64 15.09 13.40 -3.96
N PRO A 65 13.83 13.01 -3.70
CA PRO A 65 13.51 11.60 -3.48
C PRO A 65 13.69 10.80 -4.78
N LYS A 66 14.39 9.67 -4.70
CA LYS A 66 14.59 8.75 -5.80
C LYS A 66 13.66 7.54 -5.74
N VAL A 67 13.05 7.35 -4.57
CA VAL A 67 12.08 6.28 -4.31
C VAL A 67 10.79 6.91 -3.81
N GLY A 68 9.67 6.46 -4.38
CA GLY A 68 8.34 6.89 -4.01
C GLY A 68 7.48 5.77 -3.45
N VAL A 69 6.38 6.17 -2.83
CA VAL A 69 5.33 5.28 -2.34
C VAL A 69 3.98 5.80 -2.82
N VAL A 70 3.21 4.96 -3.51
CA VAL A 70 1.78 5.16 -3.73
C VAL A 70 1.05 4.54 -2.56
N PHE A 71 0.13 5.28 -1.93
CA PHE A 71 -0.67 4.78 -0.82
C PHE A 71 -2.16 4.80 -1.14
N TYR A 72 -2.83 3.66 -0.95
CA TYR A 72 -4.29 3.55 -1.08
C TYR A 72 -4.94 3.37 0.29
N ALA A 73 -5.86 4.29 0.60
CA ALA A 73 -6.62 4.33 1.84
C ALA A 73 -7.60 3.15 1.96
N GLY A 74 -7.97 2.82 3.19
CA GLY A 74 -9.06 1.87 3.48
C GLY A 74 -10.43 2.46 3.14
N ASN A 75 -11.45 1.60 2.98
CA ASN A 75 -12.81 2.02 2.64
C ASN A 75 -13.73 1.94 3.89
N PRO A 76 -14.65 2.89 4.11
CA PRO A 76 -14.65 4.26 3.56
C PRO A 76 -13.87 5.19 4.50
N VAL A 77 -12.67 5.57 4.13
CA VAL A 77 -11.79 6.44 4.93
C VAL A 77 -11.19 7.50 4.02
N ASP A 78 -11.32 8.77 4.40
CA ASP A 78 -10.68 9.88 3.69
C ASP A 78 -9.17 9.61 3.52
N TYR A 79 -8.66 9.75 2.32
CA TYR A 79 -7.25 9.52 1.98
C TYR A 79 -6.28 10.41 2.77
N ARG A 80 -6.76 11.52 3.37
CA ARG A 80 -6.00 12.42 4.25
C ARG A 80 -5.82 11.86 5.66
N ASP A 81 -6.70 10.94 6.08
CA ASP A 81 -6.71 10.36 7.43
C ASP A 81 -5.63 9.30 7.67
N TYR A 82 -4.52 9.39 6.94
CA TYR A 82 -3.30 8.61 7.16
C TYR A 82 -2.06 9.49 7.33
N GLY A 83 -2.28 10.79 7.53
CA GLY A 83 -1.21 11.80 7.57
C GLY A 83 -0.08 11.46 8.54
N THR A 84 -0.38 10.91 9.71
CA THR A 84 0.65 10.53 10.71
C THR A 84 1.57 9.42 10.19
N LEU A 85 1.05 8.41 9.52
CA LEU A 85 1.85 7.33 8.93
C LEU A 85 2.65 7.84 7.73
N LEU A 86 1.97 8.53 6.79
CA LEU A 86 2.55 8.92 5.52
C LEU A 86 3.64 9.99 5.67
N LYS A 87 3.46 10.95 6.59
CA LYS A 87 4.52 11.91 6.95
C LYS A 87 5.77 11.24 7.49
N ARG A 88 5.63 10.14 8.23
CA ARG A 88 6.78 9.38 8.74
C ARG A 88 7.54 8.67 7.62
N VAL A 89 6.83 8.11 6.63
CA VAL A 89 7.47 7.53 5.44
C VAL A 89 8.22 8.62 4.68
N ALA A 90 7.57 9.76 4.44
CA ALA A 90 8.21 10.89 3.76
C ALA A 90 9.40 11.47 4.53
N SER A 91 9.32 11.54 5.88
CA SER A 91 10.44 12.01 6.70
C SER A 91 11.68 11.11 6.62
N ALA A 92 11.53 9.88 6.16
CA ALA A 92 12.64 8.98 5.88
C ALA A 92 13.25 9.15 4.48
N GLY A 93 12.82 10.16 3.71
CA GLY A 93 13.39 10.52 2.41
C GLY A 93 12.62 10.01 1.18
N TYR A 94 11.42 9.47 1.37
CA TYR A 94 10.56 8.96 0.30
C TYR A 94 9.53 10.00 -0.15
N LEU A 95 9.23 10.08 -1.44
CA LEU A 95 8.04 10.77 -1.90
C LEU A 95 6.83 9.90 -1.62
N VAL A 96 5.76 10.44 -1.03
CA VAL A 96 4.53 9.67 -0.81
C VAL A 96 3.36 10.36 -1.48
N ILE A 97 2.58 9.64 -2.27
CA ILE A 97 1.34 10.12 -2.88
C ILE A 97 0.16 9.28 -2.37
N SER A 98 -0.91 9.99 -1.98
CA SER A 98 -2.17 9.40 -1.52
C SER A 98 -3.31 9.99 -2.33
N PRO A 99 -3.81 9.30 -3.38
CA PRO A 99 -4.92 9.80 -4.19
C PRO A 99 -6.25 9.69 -3.45
N GLU A 100 -7.17 10.61 -3.80
CA GLU A 100 -8.59 10.47 -3.50
C GLU A 100 -9.23 9.40 -4.39
N PHE A 101 -10.32 8.80 -3.89
CA PHE A 101 -11.10 7.85 -4.65
C PHE A 101 -12.59 8.18 -4.61
N PRO A 102 -13.34 7.88 -5.69
CA PRO A 102 -14.79 7.99 -5.66
C PRO A 102 -15.37 7.20 -4.48
N LEU A 103 -16.20 7.85 -3.65
CA LEU A 103 -16.83 7.25 -2.46
C LEU A 103 -15.79 6.65 -1.49
N ASP A 104 -14.62 7.23 -1.38
CA ASP A 104 -13.50 6.73 -0.57
C ASP A 104 -13.17 5.25 -0.85
N THR A 105 -13.34 4.80 -2.10
CA THR A 105 -13.26 3.39 -2.49
C THR A 105 -12.25 3.18 -3.61
N ALA A 106 -11.05 2.73 -3.27
CA ALA A 106 -9.91 2.64 -4.17
C ALA A 106 -10.19 1.80 -5.45
N ILE A 107 -10.95 0.72 -5.36
CA ILE A 107 -11.25 -0.14 -6.51
C ILE A 107 -12.06 0.57 -7.62
N LEU A 108 -12.77 1.66 -7.29
CA LEU A 108 -13.53 2.43 -8.27
C LEU A 108 -12.64 3.29 -9.20
N ASN A 109 -11.37 3.50 -8.80
CA ASN A 109 -10.35 4.16 -9.62
C ASN A 109 -8.97 3.56 -9.31
N TRP A 110 -8.87 2.24 -9.46
CA TRP A 110 -7.75 1.41 -9.02
C TRP A 110 -6.37 1.81 -9.58
N SER A 111 -6.31 2.52 -10.70
CA SER A 111 -5.06 3.00 -11.33
C SER A 111 -4.77 4.49 -11.10
N ALA A 112 -5.43 5.13 -10.13
CA ALA A 112 -5.26 6.56 -9.87
C ALA A 112 -3.80 6.94 -9.56
N GLY A 113 -3.07 6.07 -8.87
CA GLY A 113 -1.66 6.27 -8.52
C GLY A 113 -0.76 6.53 -9.72
N GLU A 114 -0.95 5.82 -10.83
CA GLU A 114 -0.12 5.97 -12.04
C GLU A 114 -0.10 7.39 -12.61
N LYS A 115 -1.24 8.08 -12.57
CA LYS A 115 -1.35 9.46 -13.05
C LYS A 115 -0.42 10.38 -12.27
N PHE A 116 -0.35 10.19 -10.95
CA PHE A 116 0.48 11.04 -10.09
C PHE A 116 1.95 10.62 -10.13
N MET A 117 2.26 9.33 -10.26
CA MET A 117 3.64 8.86 -10.48
C MET A 117 4.30 9.54 -11.68
N LYS A 118 3.57 9.70 -12.79
CA LYS A 118 4.03 10.37 -14.01
C LYS A 118 4.36 11.87 -13.82
N GLN A 119 3.83 12.50 -12.77
CA GLN A 119 4.12 13.90 -12.44
C GLN A 119 5.42 14.07 -11.65
N HIS A 120 6.06 12.95 -11.26
CA HIS A 120 7.29 12.91 -10.46
C HIS A 120 8.41 12.16 -11.18
N PRO A 121 8.91 12.69 -12.33
CA PRO A 121 9.95 12.03 -13.11
C PRO A 121 11.30 11.95 -12.37
N GLU A 122 11.46 12.67 -11.27
CA GLU A 122 12.61 12.58 -10.37
C GLU A 122 12.67 11.29 -9.57
N VAL A 123 11.54 10.56 -9.45
CA VAL A 123 11.42 9.29 -8.72
C VAL A 123 11.65 8.14 -9.68
N ASP A 124 12.70 7.36 -9.42
CA ASP A 124 13.13 6.26 -10.28
C ASP A 124 12.37 4.97 -10.00
N GLU A 125 11.87 4.79 -8.76
CA GLU A 125 11.25 3.54 -8.31
C GLU A 125 10.09 3.81 -7.35
N TRP A 126 9.08 2.94 -7.42
CA TRP A 126 7.88 3.07 -6.61
C TRP A 126 7.57 1.80 -5.84
N PHE A 127 7.20 1.94 -4.57
CA PHE A 127 6.51 0.91 -3.79
C PHE A 127 5.03 1.19 -3.77
N PHE A 128 4.23 0.13 -3.67
CA PHE A 128 2.81 0.27 -3.50
C PHE A 128 2.42 -0.12 -2.07
N MET A 129 1.79 0.78 -1.36
CA MET A 129 1.34 0.59 0.01
C MET A 129 -0.17 0.77 0.09
N GLY A 130 -0.86 -0.09 0.85
CA GLY A 130 -2.29 0.09 1.06
C GLY A 130 -2.73 -0.47 2.40
N HIS A 131 -3.81 0.12 2.93
CA HIS A 131 -4.45 -0.31 4.16
C HIS A 131 -5.82 -0.91 3.87
N SER A 132 -6.19 -1.99 4.57
CA SER A 132 -7.53 -2.57 4.48
C SER A 132 -7.94 -2.86 3.03
N HIS A 133 -9.09 -2.37 2.58
CA HIS A 133 -9.57 -2.49 1.21
C HIS A 133 -8.62 -1.85 0.18
N GLY A 134 -7.96 -0.71 0.53
CA GLY A 134 -6.94 -0.12 -0.31
C GLY A 134 -5.72 -1.03 -0.52
N GLY A 135 -5.36 -1.84 0.49
CA GLY A 135 -4.35 -2.89 0.37
C GLY A 135 -4.77 -4.00 -0.61
N GLY A 136 -6.04 -4.43 -0.56
CA GLY A 136 -6.59 -5.38 -1.53
C GLY A 136 -6.57 -4.83 -2.96
N THR A 137 -6.92 -3.55 -3.14
CA THR A 137 -6.84 -2.88 -4.44
C THR A 137 -5.40 -2.77 -4.93
N ALA A 138 -4.43 -2.52 -4.03
CA ALA A 138 -3.01 -2.49 -4.38
C ALA A 138 -2.51 -3.85 -4.90
N VAL A 139 -2.94 -4.94 -4.27
CA VAL A 139 -2.66 -6.31 -4.76
C VAL A 139 -3.25 -6.52 -6.16
N TRP A 140 -4.48 -6.09 -6.37
CA TRP A 140 -5.16 -6.19 -7.65
C TRP A 140 -4.43 -5.44 -8.76
N GLU A 141 -4.05 -4.17 -8.54
CA GLU A 141 -3.31 -3.37 -9.51
C GLU A 141 -1.93 -3.99 -9.81
N ALA A 142 -1.20 -4.43 -8.77
CA ALA A 142 0.11 -5.07 -8.94
C ALA A 142 0.02 -6.42 -9.68
N THR A 143 -1.11 -7.14 -9.58
CA THR A 143 -1.36 -8.35 -10.39
C THR A 143 -1.49 -8.00 -11.88
N LEU A 144 -2.12 -6.87 -12.20
CA LEU A 144 -2.30 -6.42 -13.58
C LEU A 144 -1.06 -5.75 -14.16
N LYS A 145 -0.25 -5.09 -13.33
CA LYS A 145 0.91 -4.27 -13.72
C LYS A 145 2.06 -4.44 -12.74
N PRO A 146 2.62 -5.64 -12.60
CA PRO A 146 3.67 -5.91 -11.61
C PRO A 146 4.95 -5.11 -11.83
N GLU A 147 5.21 -4.67 -13.08
CA GLU A 147 6.38 -3.89 -13.46
C GLU A 147 6.39 -2.46 -12.91
N LEU A 148 5.24 -1.93 -12.48
CA LEU A 148 5.15 -0.56 -11.99
C LEU A 148 5.75 -0.38 -10.59
N PHE A 149 5.83 -1.46 -9.80
CA PHE A 149 6.19 -1.35 -8.40
C PHE A 149 7.31 -2.34 -8.03
N ARG A 150 8.24 -1.86 -7.21
CA ARG A 150 9.34 -2.67 -6.66
C ARG A 150 8.89 -3.68 -5.61
N GLY A 151 7.70 -3.50 -5.08
CA GLY A 151 7.11 -4.40 -4.10
C GLY A 151 5.88 -3.80 -3.44
N LEU A 152 5.15 -4.64 -2.71
CA LEU A 152 3.91 -4.29 -2.02
C LEU A 152 4.11 -4.18 -0.51
N ILE A 153 3.40 -3.24 0.11
CA ILE A 153 3.32 -3.06 1.57
C ILE A 153 1.83 -3.10 1.96
N LEU A 154 1.39 -4.24 2.46
CA LEU A 154 0.00 -4.57 2.72
C LEU A 154 -0.28 -4.48 4.23
N ILE A 155 -0.95 -3.41 4.66
CA ILE A 155 -1.25 -3.13 6.07
C ILE A 155 -2.68 -3.56 6.36
N SER A 156 -2.88 -4.61 7.15
CA SER A 156 -4.21 -5.17 7.45
C SER A 156 -5.11 -5.23 6.20
N ALA A 157 -4.52 -5.68 5.09
CA ALA A 157 -5.16 -5.66 3.78
C ALA A 157 -6.30 -6.67 3.73
N ALA A 158 -7.43 -6.26 3.12
CA ALA A 158 -8.52 -7.17 2.79
C ALA A 158 -8.04 -8.20 1.75
N PHE A 159 -8.59 -9.40 1.83
CA PHE A 159 -8.30 -10.45 0.86
C PHE A 159 -8.85 -10.07 -0.53
N PHE A 160 -7.96 -10.13 -1.52
CA PHE A 160 -8.28 -10.10 -2.93
C PHE A 160 -7.50 -11.21 -3.63
N PRO A 161 -8.10 -11.97 -4.55
CA PRO A 161 -7.36 -12.92 -5.37
C PRO A 161 -6.24 -12.22 -6.12
N CYS A 162 -5.07 -12.82 -6.16
CA CYS A 162 -3.90 -12.23 -6.84
C CYS A 162 -3.05 -13.30 -7.51
N HIS A 163 -2.32 -12.87 -8.54
CA HIS A 163 -1.30 -13.69 -9.17
C HIS A 163 -0.12 -12.76 -9.48
N LEU A 164 0.87 -12.76 -8.61
CA LEU A 164 2.08 -11.96 -8.75
C LEU A 164 3.22 -12.83 -9.32
N PRO A 165 4.22 -12.23 -9.95
CA PRO A 165 5.42 -12.94 -10.40
C PRO A 165 6.12 -13.67 -9.25
N ASP A 166 6.87 -14.73 -9.57
CA ASP A 166 7.71 -15.43 -8.60
C ASP A 166 8.72 -14.46 -7.96
N ASP A 167 8.97 -14.66 -6.67
CA ASP A 167 9.88 -13.84 -5.86
C ASP A 167 9.49 -12.34 -5.75
N TYR A 168 8.25 -11.98 -6.12
CA TYR A 168 7.79 -10.59 -6.02
C TYR A 168 7.80 -10.13 -4.55
N PRO A 169 8.46 -8.98 -4.24
CA PRO A 169 8.61 -8.54 -2.86
C PRO A 169 7.29 -8.10 -2.23
N VAL A 170 6.89 -8.70 -1.11
CA VAL A 170 5.67 -8.33 -0.38
C VAL A 170 5.92 -8.25 1.11
N LEU A 171 5.55 -7.14 1.73
CA LEU A 171 5.43 -6.99 3.18
C LEU A 171 3.96 -7.07 3.57
N THR A 172 3.58 -8.06 4.37
CA THR A 172 2.24 -8.15 4.96
C THR A 172 2.29 -7.84 6.45
N ILE A 173 1.49 -6.87 6.91
CA ILE A 173 1.38 -6.46 8.31
C ILE A 173 -0.04 -6.69 8.79
N HIS A 174 -0.21 -7.39 9.91
CA HIS A 174 -1.51 -7.62 10.53
C HIS A 174 -1.49 -7.27 12.02
N ALA A 175 -2.64 -6.89 12.56
CA ALA A 175 -2.82 -6.51 13.96
C ALA A 175 -3.63 -7.58 14.71
N THR A 176 -3.17 -8.03 15.91
CA THR A 176 -3.84 -9.15 16.60
C THR A 176 -5.21 -8.83 17.18
N GLN A 177 -5.59 -7.57 17.27
CA GLN A 177 -6.92 -7.10 17.69
C GLN A 177 -7.75 -6.58 16.50
N ASP A 178 -7.29 -6.80 15.27
CA ASP A 178 -8.01 -6.42 14.07
C ASP A 178 -9.25 -7.34 13.90
N MET A 179 -10.43 -6.72 13.98
CA MET A 179 -11.71 -7.39 13.76
C MET A 179 -12.38 -6.90 12.46
N ALA A 180 -11.88 -5.82 11.86
CA ALA A 180 -12.35 -5.31 10.57
C ALA A 180 -11.86 -6.18 9.41
N VAL A 181 -10.58 -6.60 9.45
CA VAL A 181 -10.02 -7.62 8.59
C VAL A 181 -9.58 -8.80 9.49
N PRO A 182 -10.46 -9.78 9.73
CA PRO A 182 -10.16 -10.88 10.63
C PRO A 182 -8.97 -11.72 10.19
N ARG A 183 -8.33 -12.37 11.15
CA ARG A 183 -7.11 -13.17 10.96
C ARG A 183 -7.18 -14.15 9.79
N TYR A 184 -8.34 -14.75 9.54
CA TYR A 184 -8.49 -15.71 8.44
C TYR A 184 -8.29 -15.05 7.07
N GLN A 185 -8.75 -13.80 6.85
CA GLN A 185 -8.51 -13.08 5.60
C GLN A 185 -7.03 -12.80 5.36
N PHE A 186 -6.31 -12.43 6.44
CA PHE A 186 -4.87 -12.27 6.38
C PHE A 186 -4.14 -13.57 6.01
N GLU A 187 -4.57 -14.70 6.55
CA GLU A 187 -3.97 -15.99 6.19
C GLU A 187 -4.34 -16.40 4.75
N MET A 188 -5.57 -16.14 4.30
CA MET A 188 -5.96 -16.36 2.90
C MET A 188 -5.09 -15.56 1.95
N LEU A 189 -4.90 -14.25 2.21
CA LEU A 189 -4.03 -13.41 1.39
C LEU A 189 -2.59 -13.95 1.36
N ASN A 190 -2.03 -14.33 2.50
CA ASN A 190 -0.68 -14.88 2.54
C ASN A 190 -0.58 -16.28 1.87
N ALA A 191 -1.67 -17.03 1.77
CA ALA A 191 -1.70 -18.28 1.02
C ALA A 191 -1.67 -18.05 -0.49
N GLU A 192 -2.33 -17.01 -1.00
CA GLU A 192 -2.26 -16.62 -2.41
C GLU A 192 -0.87 -16.13 -2.82
N LEU A 193 -0.10 -15.56 -1.88
CA LEU A 193 1.26 -15.05 -2.10
C LEU A 193 2.35 -16.13 -1.97
N TYR A 194 2.02 -17.41 -2.18
CA TYR A 194 2.90 -18.56 -1.91
C TYR A 194 4.21 -18.54 -2.73
N ASN A 195 4.20 -17.93 -3.89
CA ASN A 195 5.35 -17.81 -4.79
C ASN A 195 6.15 -16.50 -4.64
N CYS A 196 5.70 -15.59 -3.75
CA CYS A 196 6.32 -14.28 -3.53
C CYS A 196 7.39 -14.32 -2.43
N ASP A 197 8.32 -13.34 -2.44
CA ASP A 197 9.23 -13.10 -1.30
C ASP A 197 8.49 -12.33 -0.20
N VAL A 198 7.73 -13.05 0.64
CA VAL A 198 6.85 -12.46 1.66
C VAL A 198 7.57 -12.26 2.98
N THR A 199 7.58 -11.01 3.44
CA THR A 199 7.89 -10.66 4.84
C THR A 199 6.60 -10.49 5.62
N LYS A 200 6.27 -11.48 6.48
CA LYS A 200 5.05 -11.51 7.29
C LYS A 200 5.28 -10.91 8.67
N VAL A 201 4.46 -9.93 9.07
CA VAL A 201 4.55 -9.24 10.37
C VAL A 201 3.20 -9.25 11.09
N ILE A 202 3.21 -9.62 12.38
CA ILE A 202 2.02 -9.60 13.23
C ILE A 202 2.31 -8.74 14.44
N ILE A 203 1.56 -7.64 14.60
CA ILE A 203 1.74 -6.68 15.68
C ILE A 203 0.82 -7.05 16.84
N LYS A 204 1.38 -7.60 17.91
CA LYS A 204 0.63 -7.99 19.11
C LYS A 204 0.03 -6.77 19.82
N GLY A 205 -1.28 -6.83 20.06
CA GLY A 205 -2.03 -5.80 20.75
C GLY A 205 -2.43 -4.60 19.89
N ALA A 206 -2.04 -4.57 18.62
CA ALA A 206 -2.48 -3.58 17.64
C ALA A 206 -3.90 -3.88 17.15
N ASN A 207 -4.59 -2.88 16.59
CA ASN A 207 -5.88 -3.03 15.92
C ASN A 207 -5.90 -2.38 14.54
N HIS A 208 -7.00 -2.49 13.82
CA HIS A 208 -7.17 -1.98 12.46
C HIS A 208 -7.09 -0.45 12.40
N ALA A 209 -7.92 0.22 13.19
CA ALA A 209 -8.12 1.68 13.08
C ALA A 209 -6.88 2.50 13.43
N GLN A 210 -5.97 2.01 14.28
CA GLN A 210 -4.79 2.76 14.68
C GLN A 210 -3.70 2.87 13.59
N PHE A 211 -3.88 2.27 12.41
CA PHE A 211 -3.03 2.56 11.25
C PHE A 211 -3.36 3.89 10.60
N GLY A 212 -4.61 4.40 10.75
CA GLY A 212 -5.06 5.70 10.27
C GLY A 212 -5.29 6.73 11.38
N ASP A 213 -5.74 7.92 11.00
CA ASP A 213 -6.03 9.07 11.89
C ASP A 213 -7.55 9.31 12.07
N TYR A 214 -8.39 8.42 11.54
CA TYR A 214 -9.87 8.53 11.51
C TYR A 214 -10.58 8.11 12.81
N GLY A 215 -9.83 7.77 13.86
CA GLY A 215 -10.41 7.49 15.16
C GLY A 215 -10.84 6.04 15.37
N ILE A 216 -11.99 5.84 16.01
CA ILE A 216 -12.51 4.51 16.36
C ILE A 216 -13.36 3.96 15.21
N GLN A 217 -13.14 2.71 14.86
CA GLN A 217 -13.96 1.97 13.91
C GLN A 217 -14.88 1.01 14.65
N ALA A 218 -16.19 1.08 14.40
CA ALA A 218 -17.21 0.41 15.22
C ALA A 218 -17.10 -1.12 15.24
N ASN A 219 -16.62 -1.72 14.15
CA ASN A 219 -16.45 -3.18 14.03
C ASN A 219 -15.01 -3.65 14.28
N ASP A 220 -14.13 -2.78 14.80
CA ASP A 220 -12.75 -3.14 15.12
C ASP A 220 -12.57 -3.54 16.59
N GLY A 221 -11.55 -4.34 16.87
CA GLY A 221 -11.19 -4.72 18.23
C GLY A 221 -10.47 -3.60 18.99
N LYS A 222 -10.59 -3.61 20.31
CA LYS A 222 -9.91 -2.63 21.16
C LYS A 222 -8.41 -2.88 21.20
N ALA A 223 -7.62 -1.88 20.77
CA ALA A 223 -6.17 -1.96 20.86
C ALA A 223 -5.68 -2.11 22.30
N LYS A 224 -4.65 -2.94 22.49
CA LYS A 224 -3.94 -3.17 23.77
C LYS A 224 -2.62 -2.42 23.84
N ILE A 225 -2.24 -1.73 22.78
CA ILE A 225 -1.07 -0.84 22.72
C ILE A 225 -1.48 0.52 22.18
N SER A 226 -0.68 1.56 22.48
CA SER A 226 -0.95 2.89 21.97
C SER A 226 -0.72 2.98 20.45
N LYS A 227 -1.43 3.88 19.76
CA LYS A 227 -1.23 4.19 18.34
C LYS A 227 0.23 4.52 18.03
N LYS A 228 0.89 5.33 18.88
CA LYS A 228 2.32 5.65 18.72
C LYS A 228 3.18 4.39 18.69
N LYS A 229 2.93 3.43 19.59
CA LYS A 229 3.67 2.15 19.63
C LYS A 229 3.38 1.31 18.39
N GLN A 230 2.13 1.20 17.98
CA GLN A 230 1.74 0.49 16.77
C GLN A 230 2.44 1.06 15.53
N LEU A 231 2.36 2.39 15.32
CA LEU A 231 2.99 3.04 14.19
C LEU A 231 4.52 2.96 14.22
N ASN A 232 5.15 2.98 15.41
CA ASN A 232 6.60 2.77 15.51
C ASN A 232 7.03 1.38 15.01
N ILE A 233 6.29 0.34 15.40
CA ILE A 233 6.55 -1.02 14.93
C ILE A 233 6.32 -1.12 13.42
N THR A 234 5.20 -0.58 12.92
CA THR A 234 4.86 -0.53 11.51
C THR A 234 5.95 0.11 10.68
N MET A 235 6.38 1.32 11.07
CA MET A 235 7.45 2.06 10.38
C MET A 235 8.77 1.30 10.34
N LYS A 236 9.17 0.67 11.45
CA LYS A 236 10.39 -0.15 11.49
C LYS A 236 10.37 -1.24 10.39
N HIS A 237 9.24 -1.91 10.21
CA HIS A 237 9.14 -2.97 9.21
C HIS A 237 9.02 -2.42 7.79
N ILE A 238 8.28 -1.33 7.57
CA ILE A 238 8.20 -0.65 6.28
C ILE A 238 9.59 -0.23 5.82
N LEU A 239 10.34 0.51 6.65
CA LEU A 239 11.66 1.00 6.28
C LEU A 239 12.67 -0.14 6.08
N LYS A 240 12.61 -1.19 6.90
CA LYS A 240 13.45 -2.38 6.70
C LYS A 240 13.17 -3.04 5.35
N PHE A 241 11.89 -3.18 4.99
CA PHE A 241 11.46 -3.78 3.72
C PHE A 241 11.89 -2.93 2.53
N MET A 242 11.56 -1.65 2.51
CA MET A 242 11.92 -0.76 1.40
C MET A 242 13.43 -0.68 1.21
N ASN A 243 14.23 -0.63 2.29
CA ASN A 243 15.69 -0.65 2.22
C ASN A 243 16.29 -1.96 1.71
N LYS A 244 15.56 -3.08 1.77
CA LYS A 244 16.02 -4.37 1.21
C LYS A 244 15.86 -4.41 -0.31
N TYR A 245 14.85 -3.73 -0.85
CA TYR A 245 14.43 -3.89 -2.25
C TYR A 245 14.57 -2.64 -3.12
N GLN A 246 15.12 -1.53 -2.59
CA GLN A 246 15.47 -0.33 -3.35
C GLN A 246 16.88 -0.41 -3.95
#